data_6eea1ff1a0dc49530e349e71d675b97c
#
_entry.id   6eea1ff1a0dc49530e349e71d675b97c
#
_cell.length_a   1.000
_cell.length_b   1.000
_cell.length_c   1.000
_cell.angle_alpha   90.00
_cell.angle_beta   90.00
_cell.angle_gamma   90.00
#
_symmetry.space_group_name_H-M   'P 1'
#
loop_
_entity.id
_entity.type
_entity.pdbx_description
1 polymer ?
#
loop_
_entity_poly.entity_id
_entity_poly.type
_entity_poly.pdbx_seq_one_letter_code
_entity_poly.pdbx_strand_id
1 'polypeptide(L)'
;MMGLDVHDMENLGEVWVGYNGEPKSTQFGRKSLRLARPLEPGFVLTIEPGIYFIPELIDYWKSENRFTDFICYDKLEAWKDFTGLRNEEDYLITETGAQLLGKRIPLNADEVEAIR
;
A
#
# COMPACT_ATOMS: atom_id res chain seq x y z
N MET A 1 13.13 -15.80 -8.41
CA MET A 1 12.32 -17.00 -8.07
C MET A 1 11.26 -16.50 -7.13
N MET A 2 10.00 -16.50 -7.52
CA MET A 2 8.93 -16.25 -6.56
C MET A 2 8.93 -17.41 -5.57
N GLY A 3 8.92 -17.08 -4.26
CA GLY A 3 8.79 -18.09 -3.21
C GLY A 3 7.41 -18.74 -3.20
N LEU A 4 7.11 -19.46 -2.13
CA LEU A 4 5.79 -20.09 -1.94
C LEU A 4 4.67 -19.07 -1.63
N ASP A 5 5.04 -17.83 -1.34
CA ASP A 5 4.14 -16.71 -1.07
C ASP A 5 4.65 -15.46 -1.80
N VAL A 6 3.74 -14.61 -2.25
CA VAL A 6 4.06 -13.29 -2.82
C VAL A 6 4.59 -12.31 -1.77
N HIS A 7 4.44 -12.62 -0.50
CA HIS A 7 4.89 -11.83 0.64
C HIS A 7 6.09 -12.51 1.34
N ASP A 8 7.28 -12.24 0.86
CA ASP A 8 8.50 -12.93 1.29
C ASP A 8 8.79 -12.88 2.80
N MET A 9 8.27 -11.92 3.53
CA MET A 9 8.58 -11.74 4.95
C MET A 9 7.43 -12.08 5.91
N GLU A 10 6.27 -12.47 5.40
CA GLU A 10 5.05 -12.55 6.21
C GLU A 10 5.12 -13.60 7.35
N ASN A 11 5.87 -14.67 7.14
CA ASN A 11 6.08 -15.70 8.16
C ASN A 11 7.57 -16.09 8.33
N LEU A 12 8.48 -15.32 7.76
CA LEU A 12 9.90 -15.64 7.69
C LEU A 12 10.80 -14.69 8.49
N GLY A 13 10.27 -14.10 9.56
CA GLY A 13 11.06 -13.21 10.39
C GLY A 13 10.85 -11.73 10.09
N GLU A 14 9.66 -11.36 9.64
CA GLU A 14 9.25 -9.98 9.39
C GLU A 14 9.68 -9.00 10.49
N VAL A 15 9.56 -9.40 11.77
CA VAL A 15 10.00 -8.57 12.91
C VAL A 15 11.50 -8.27 12.85
N TRP A 16 12.30 -9.21 12.35
CA TRP A 16 13.76 -9.03 12.27
C TRP A 16 14.17 -8.28 11.01
N VAL A 17 13.60 -8.64 9.88
CA VAL A 17 13.96 -8.07 8.58
C VAL A 17 13.28 -6.73 8.35
N GLY A 18 11.98 -6.65 8.57
CA GLY A 18 11.17 -5.47 8.30
C GLY A 18 11.12 -4.45 9.43
N TYR A 19 11.35 -4.88 10.67
CA TYR A 19 11.20 -4.05 11.88
C TYR A 19 12.47 -3.95 12.74
N ASN A 20 13.54 -4.62 12.36
CA ASN A 20 14.79 -4.62 13.10
C ASN A 20 14.63 -5.05 14.58
N GLY A 21 13.73 -6.00 14.85
CA GLY A 21 13.41 -6.48 16.19
C GLY A 21 12.37 -5.65 16.96
N GLU A 22 11.98 -4.49 16.43
CA GLU A 22 10.94 -3.66 17.07
C GLU A 22 9.53 -4.24 16.85
N PRO A 23 8.61 -4.03 17.80
CA PRO A 23 7.24 -4.53 17.66
C PRO A 23 6.47 -3.78 16.59
N LYS A 24 5.59 -4.51 15.87
CA LYS A 24 4.68 -3.92 14.90
C LYS A 24 3.67 -2.97 15.58
N SER A 25 3.31 -1.92 14.86
CA SER A 25 2.22 -1.04 15.28
C SER A 25 0.88 -1.80 15.33
N THR A 26 0.07 -1.49 16.34
CA THR A 26 -1.32 -1.97 16.43
C THR A 26 -2.31 -1.01 15.76
N GLN A 27 -1.84 0.16 15.32
CA GLN A 27 -2.68 1.19 14.70
C GLN A 27 -3.25 0.68 13.37
N PHE A 28 -4.54 0.92 13.14
CA PHE A 28 -5.19 0.65 11.87
C PHE A 28 -4.43 1.33 10.70
N GLY A 29 -4.25 0.58 9.60
CA GLY A 29 -3.43 0.99 8.46
C GLY A 29 -1.94 0.67 8.62
N ARG A 30 -1.36 0.88 9.80
CA ARG A 30 0.06 0.59 10.08
C ARG A 30 0.35 -0.85 10.49
N LYS A 31 -0.62 -1.54 11.08
CA LYS A 31 -0.46 -2.92 11.56
C LYS A 31 -0.09 -3.92 10.46
N SER A 32 -0.39 -3.59 9.21
CA SER A 32 -0.10 -4.43 8.04
C SER A 32 1.16 -3.99 7.28
N LEU A 33 1.84 -2.93 7.74
CA LEU A 33 3.11 -2.51 7.15
C LEU A 33 4.17 -3.60 7.39
N ARG A 34 4.84 -4.04 6.33
CA ARG A 34 5.88 -5.09 6.42
C ARG A 34 7.28 -4.53 6.63
N LEU A 35 7.58 -3.38 6.06
CA LEU A 35 8.86 -2.70 6.20
C LEU A 35 8.67 -1.38 6.95
N ALA A 36 9.19 -1.29 8.17
CA ALA A 36 9.07 -0.13 9.05
C ALA A 36 10.42 0.27 9.67
N ARG A 37 11.50 0.07 8.94
CA ARG A 37 12.85 0.51 9.25
C ARG A 37 13.34 1.50 8.20
N PRO A 38 14.38 2.32 8.48
CA PRO A 38 15.02 3.17 7.48
C PRO A 38 15.45 2.37 6.26
N LEU A 39 15.24 2.93 5.08
CA LEU A 39 15.70 2.34 3.84
C LEU A 39 17.21 2.47 3.72
N GLU A 40 17.86 1.40 3.28
CA GLU A 40 19.31 1.34 3.10
C GLU A 40 19.64 0.97 1.64
N PRO A 41 20.75 1.46 1.09
CA PRO A 41 21.20 1.05 -0.25
C PRO A 41 21.28 -0.47 -0.38
N GLY A 42 20.78 -1.00 -1.48
CA GLY A 42 20.68 -2.43 -1.73
C GLY A 42 19.33 -3.05 -1.37
N PHE A 43 18.44 -2.35 -0.67
CA PHE A 43 17.09 -2.83 -0.44
C PHE A 43 16.29 -2.85 -1.75
N VAL A 44 15.58 -3.92 -1.97
CA VAL A 44 14.57 -4.05 -3.02
C VAL A 44 13.22 -4.19 -2.34
N LEU A 45 12.27 -3.34 -2.73
CA LEU A 45 10.94 -3.32 -2.12
C LEU A 45 9.89 -2.91 -3.15
N THR A 46 8.64 -3.31 -2.89
CA THR A 46 7.47 -2.82 -3.60
C THR A 46 6.98 -1.50 -2.99
N ILE A 47 6.56 -0.56 -3.82
CA ILE A 47 5.82 0.64 -3.43
C ILE A 47 4.40 0.46 -3.94
N GLU A 48 3.46 0.29 -3.01
CA GLU A 48 2.11 -0.19 -3.30
C GLU A 48 1.01 0.78 -2.82
N PRO A 49 0.97 2.06 -3.25
CA PRO A 49 -0.12 2.94 -2.86
C PRO A 49 -1.45 2.41 -3.37
N GLY A 50 -2.44 2.38 -2.48
CA GLY A 50 -3.78 1.93 -2.81
C GLY A 50 -4.85 2.76 -2.12
N ILE A 51 -6.01 2.87 -2.78
CA ILE A 51 -7.23 3.42 -2.20
C ILE A 51 -8.33 2.37 -2.28
N TYR A 52 -9.06 2.18 -1.17
CA TYR A 52 -10.08 1.14 -1.05
C TYR A 52 -11.35 1.74 -0.47
N PHE A 53 -12.47 1.44 -1.11
CA PHE A 53 -13.81 1.83 -0.68
C PHE A 53 -14.46 0.61 -0.02
N ILE A 54 -14.46 0.58 1.30
CA ILE A 54 -15.01 -0.52 2.10
C ILE A 54 -16.33 -0.05 2.70
N PRO A 55 -17.49 -0.49 2.15
CA PRO A 55 -18.79 0.02 2.54
C PRO A 55 -19.04 -0.02 4.06
N GLU A 56 -18.74 -1.14 4.70
CA GLU A 56 -18.95 -1.34 6.14
C GLU A 56 -18.12 -0.37 6.98
N LEU A 57 -16.89 -0.08 6.55
CA LEU A 57 -16.00 0.87 7.23
C LEU A 57 -16.45 2.32 7.03
N ILE A 58 -16.91 2.65 5.82
CA ILE A 58 -17.48 3.96 5.49
C ILE A 58 -18.72 4.22 6.35
N ASP A 59 -19.65 3.27 6.41
CA ASP A 59 -20.88 3.36 7.19
C ASP A 59 -20.60 3.47 8.69
N TYR A 60 -19.67 2.67 9.19
CA TYR A 60 -19.23 2.74 10.59
C TYR A 60 -18.65 4.11 10.94
N TRP A 61 -17.71 4.62 10.16
CA TRP A 61 -17.09 5.93 10.41
C TRP A 61 -18.10 7.09 10.28
N LYS A 62 -19.03 6.99 9.32
CA LYS A 62 -20.12 7.95 9.16
C LYS A 62 -21.04 7.98 10.39
N SER A 63 -21.43 6.81 10.91
CA SER A 63 -22.28 6.71 12.10
C SER A 63 -21.62 7.28 13.36
N GLU A 64 -20.30 7.17 13.46
CA GLU A 64 -19.50 7.70 14.57
C GLU A 64 -19.01 9.15 14.36
N ASN A 65 -19.41 9.80 13.26
CA ASN A 65 -18.93 11.13 12.86
C ASN A 65 -17.40 11.25 12.82
N ARG A 66 -16.70 10.17 12.42
CA ARG A 66 -15.23 10.14 12.37
C ARG A 66 -14.73 10.78 11.09
N PHE A 67 -13.62 11.49 11.20
CA PHE A 67 -12.86 12.04 10.07
C PHE A 67 -13.66 12.97 9.15
N THR A 68 -14.70 13.66 9.67
CA THR A 68 -15.58 14.55 8.90
C THR A 68 -14.85 15.73 8.28
N ASP A 69 -13.71 16.14 8.84
CA ASP A 69 -12.85 17.19 8.28
C ASP A 69 -12.09 16.75 7.01
N PHE A 70 -11.98 15.44 6.76
CA PHE A 70 -11.22 14.86 5.67
C PHE A 70 -12.09 14.07 4.70
N ILE A 71 -13.22 13.53 5.15
CA ILE A 71 -14.06 12.62 4.39
C ILE A 71 -15.40 13.25 4.08
N CYS A 72 -15.72 13.40 2.79
CA CYS A 72 -17.04 13.77 2.32
C CYS A 72 -17.88 12.51 2.12
N TYR A 73 -18.61 12.07 3.14
CA TYR A 73 -19.39 10.83 3.11
C TYR A 73 -20.45 10.80 2.03
N ASP A 74 -21.08 11.93 1.72
CA ASP A 74 -22.11 11.98 0.67
C ASP A 74 -21.55 11.68 -0.71
N LYS A 75 -20.27 12.02 -0.96
CA LYS A 75 -19.59 11.67 -2.20
C LYS A 75 -19.14 10.21 -2.22
N LEU A 76 -18.88 9.61 -1.08
CA LEU A 76 -18.43 8.21 -0.98
C LEU A 76 -19.54 7.21 -1.31
N GLU A 77 -20.81 7.57 -1.18
CA GLU A 77 -21.93 6.68 -1.53
C GLU A 77 -21.83 6.16 -2.98
N ALA A 78 -21.41 7.01 -3.90
CA ALA A 78 -21.24 6.63 -5.31
C ALA A 78 -20.04 5.70 -5.58
N TRP A 79 -19.18 5.51 -4.59
CA TRP A 79 -17.94 4.71 -4.73
C TRP A 79 -17.97 3.38 -3.99
N LYS A 80 -19.03 3.09 -3.25
CA LYS A 80 -19.13 1.87 -2.44
C LYS A 80 -18.98 0.58 -3.25
N ASP A 81 -19.43 0.57 -4.50
CA ASP A 81 -19.34 -0.59 -5.38
C ASP A 81 -18.04 -0.65 -6.20
N PHE A 82 -17.17 0.36 -6.06
CA PHE A 82 -15.92 0.41 -6.84
C PHE A 82 -14.85 -0.56 -6.32
N THR A 83 -14.90 -0.94 -5.04
CA THR A 83 -13.92 -1.76 -4.32
C THR A 83 -12.60 -1.05 -4.05
N GLY A 84 -11.74 -0.84 -5.03
CA GLY A 84 -10.49 -0.13 -4.86
C GLY A 84 -9.55 -0.24 -6.05
N LEU A 85 -8.43 0.47 -5.93
CA LEU A 85 -7.34 0.49 -6.89
C LEU A 85 -6.01 0.51 -6.16
N ARG A 86 -5.06 -0.29 -6.61
CA ARG A 86 -3.65 -0.26 -6.18
C ARG A 86 -2.76 -0.05 -7.38
N ASN A 87 -1.74 0.76 -7.20
CA ASN A 87 -0.58 0.81 -8.09
C ASN A 87 0.61 0.18 -7.37
N GLU A 88 1.42 -0.59 -8.08
CA GLU A 88 2.53 -1.33 -7.47
C GLU A 88 3.73 -1.30 -8.41
N GLU A 89 4.88 -0.91 -7.89
CA GLU A 89 6.13 -0.87 -8.60
C GLU A 89 7.26 -1.35 -7.70
N ASP A 90 8.26 -2.03 -8.29
CA ASP A 90 9.46 -2.49 -7.60
C ASP A 90 10.58 -1.45 -7.69
N TYR A 91 11.25 -1.19 -6.58
CA TYR A 91 12.35 -0.26 -6.50
C TYR A 91 13.58 -0.86 -5.82
N LEU A 92 14.74 -0.57 -6.39
CA LEU A 92 16.04 -0.73 -5.73
C LEU A 92 16.43 0.59 -5.06
N ILE A 93 16.76 0.55 -3.77
CA ILE A 93 17.32 1.69 -3.06
C ILE A 93 18.81 1.79 -3.38
N THR A 94 19.25 2.97 -3.77
CA THR A 94 20.63 3.29 -4.11
C THR A 94 21.21 4.31 -3.12
N GLU A 95 22.51 4.58 -3.22
CA GLU A 95 23.19 5.62 -2.40
C GLU A 95 22.59 7.04 -2.60
N THR A 96 21.96 7.31 -3.73
CA THR A 96 21.49 8.65 -4.08
C THR A 96 19.96 8.73 -4.25
N GLY A 97 19.23 7.64 -4.03
CA GLY A 97 17.77 7.62 -4.19
C GLY A 97 17.21 6.24 -4.48
N ALA A 98 16.21 6.16 -5.33
CA ALA A 98 15.54 4.92 -5.70
C ALA A 98 15.53 4.74 -7.23
N GLN A 99 15.77 3.52 -7.67
CA GLN A 99 15.76 3.12 -9.08
C GLN A 99 14.59 2.18 -9.31
N LEU A 100 13.69 2.55 -10.25
CA LEU A 100 12.61 1.67 -10.69
C LEU A 100 13.20 0.41 -11.35
N LEU A 101 12.71 -0.75 -10.97
CA LEU A 101 13.05 -2.02 -11.58
C LEU A 101 11.99 -2.39 -12.63
N GLY A 102 12.47 -2.71 -13.83
CA GLY A 102 11.61 -3.05 -14.93
C GLY A 102 11.04 -1.84 -15.68
N LYS A 103 10.11 -2.12 -16.57
CA LYS A 103 9.42 -1.10 -17.37
C LYS A 103 8.20 -0.58 -16.61
N ARG A 104 8.07 0.74 -16.52
CA ARG A 104 6.91 1.37 -15.89
C ARG A 104 5.62 0.95 -16.59
N ILE A 105 4.65 0.55 -15.79
CA ILE A 105 3.27 0.32 -16.26
C ILE A 105 2.54 1.68 -16.42
N PRO A 106 1.47 1.74 -17.20
CA PRO A 106 0.61 2.93 -17.27
C PRO A 106 0.06 3.33 -15.90
N LEU A 107 0.16 4.62 -15.56
CA LEU A 107 -0.23 5.15 -14.25
C LEU A 107 -1.45 6.08 -14.29
N ASN A 108 -1.76 6.64 -15.45
CA ASN A 108 -2.92 7.53 -15.61
C ASN A 108 -3.97 6.93 -16.53
N ALA A 109 -5.18 7.47 -16.47
CA ALA A 109 -6.32 6.93 -17.21
C ALA A 109 -6.08 6.89 -18.74
N ASP A 110 -5.50 7.95 -19.31
CA ASP A 110 -5.25 8.04 -20.75
C ASP A 110 -4.27 6.96 -21.21
N GLU A 111 -3.21 6.71 -20.44
CA GLU A 111 -2.24 5.65 -20.73
C GLU A 111 -2.87 4.26 -20.62
N VAL A 112 -3.72 4.03 -19.62
CA VAL A 112 -4.43 2.76 -19.43
C VAL A 112 -5.42 2.53 -20.56
N GLU A 113 -6.17 3.54 -20.97
CA GLU A 113 -7.12 3.45 -22.09
C GLU A 113 -6.44 3.22 -23.42
N ALA A 114 -5.22 3.73 -23.63
CA ALA A 114 -4.46 3.55 -24.86
C ALA A 114 -3.99 2.10 -25.12
N ILE A 115 -3.97 1.24 -24.10
CA ILE A 115 -3.59 -0.18 -24.21
C ILE A 115 -4.78 -1.14 -24.20
N ARG A 116 -5.99 -0.63 -24.17
CA ARG A 116 -7.26 -1.38 -24.10
C ARG A 116 -7.86 -1.72 -25.49
#